data_4b628b1f936a4d13923642346a71edd6
#
_entry.id   4b628b1f936a4d13923642346a71edd6
#
_cell.length_a   1.000
_cell.length_b   1.000
_cell.length_c   1.000
_cell.angle_alpha   90.00
_cell.angle_beta   90.00
_cell.angle_gamma   90.00
#
_symmetry.space_group_name_H-M   'P 1'
#
loop_
_entity.id
_entity.type
_entity.pdbx_description
1 polymer ?
#
loop_
_entity_poly.entity_id
_entity_poly.type
_entity_poly.pdbx_seq_one_letter_code
_entity_poly.pdbx_strand_id
1 'polypeptide(L)'
;MDYYLKQYGLQQGALEIQYIEEFFLDFPRKKTAAEVITRLGDRDHQILMAEAPLPDDPGTVVPVSFKVAHELRANEHDPKLADLVAQLEDVVTFDGRRVLYQWIGGTRSDWRGQGHFRALTEEQEVWALANGFDEILVKTKNRFYEMRAALAQLHYHIVRFVTSPSDDGDSKVFLSKRLGQHVLDTHRSRRFLTRRDH
;
A
#
# COMPACT_ATOMS: atom_id res chain seq x y z
N MET A 1 -3.10 -5.30 -20.42
CA MET A 1 -3.24 -6.73 -20.08
C MET A 1 -4.28 -6.86 -18.99
N ASP A 2 -5.05 -7.94 -19.00
CA ASP A 2 -6.11 -8.14 -18.01
C ASP A 2 -5.50 -8.68 -16.72
N TYR A 3 -5.84 -8.10 -15.58
CA TYR A 3 -5.50 -8.55 -14.25
C TYR A 3 -6.73 -8.43 -13.35
N TYR A 4 -6.75 -9.14 -12.25
CA TYR A 4 -7.78 -9.03 -11.22
C TYR A 4 -7.15 -8.85 -9.84
N LEU A 5 -7.89 -8.20 -8.94
CA LEU A 5 -7.43 -7.98 -7.57
C LEU A 5 -7.92 -9.10 -6.67
N LYS A 6 -7.04 -9.58 -5.80
CA LYS A 6 -7.33 -10.65 -4.84
C LYS A 6 -6.78 -10.29 -3.48
N GLN A 7 -7.62 -10.43 -2.46
CA GLN A 7 -7.21 -10.31 -1.07
C GLN A 7 -6.72 -11.66 -0.56
N TYR A 8 -5.59 -11.64 0.13
CA TYR A 8 -4.94 -12.82 0.70
C TYR A 8 -5.09 -12.85 2.22
N GLY A 9 -5.26 -14.05 2.78
CA GLY A 9 -5.10 -14.27 4.22
C GLY A 9 -3.64 -14.13 4.66
N LEU A 10 -3.42 -13.91 5.97
CA LEU A 10 -2.10 -13.56 6.51
C LEU A 10 -1.01 -14.59 6.15
N GLN A 11 -1.24 -15.86 6.38
CA GLN A 11 -0.23 -16.90 6.18
C GLN A 11 0.15 -17.06 4.71
N GLN A 12 -0.84 -17.21 3.85
CA GLN A 12 -0.61 -17.32 2.41
C GLN A 12 -0.03 -16.03 1.85
N GLY A 13 -0.58 -14.88 2.23
CA GLY A 13 -0.10 -13.58 1.75
C GLY A 13 1.35 -13.30 2.15
N ALA A 14 1.76 -13.68 3.37
CA ALA A 14 3.14 -13.52 3.82
C ALA A 14 4.12 -14.36 3.00
N LEU A 15 3.76 -15.59 2.67
CA LEU A 15 4.58 -16.46 1.81
C LEU A 15 4.68 -15.91 0.38
N GLU A 16 3.57 -15.46 -0.17
CA GLU A 16 3.56 -14.86 -1.52
C GLU A 16 4.39 -13.57 -1.58
N ILE A 17 4.33 -12.71 -0.56
CA ILE A 17 5.16 -11.50 -0.47
C ILE A 17 6.64 -11.87 -0.45
N GLN A 18 7.05 -12.83 0.39
CA GLN A 18 8.44 -13.30 0.43
C GLN A 18 8.88 -13.81 -0.95
N TYR A 19 8.05 -14.63 -1.59
CA TYR A 19 8.32 -15.18 -2.92
C TYR A 19 8.46 -14.09 -3.99
N ILE A 20 7.52 -13.13 -4.02
CA ILE A 20 7.56 -11.99 -4.95
C ILE A 20 8.83 -11.17 -4.75
N GLU A 21 9.18 -10.84 -3.51
CA GLU A 21 10.37 -10.01 -3.20
C GLU A 21 11.69 -10.73 -3.56
N GLU A 22 11.72 -12.05 -3.59
CA GLU A 22 12.88 -12.81 -4.08
C GLU A 22 13.10 -12.62 -5.59
N PHE A 23 12.03 -12.49 -6.35
CA PHE A 23 12.09 -12.30 -7.81
C PHE A 23 12.15 -10.84 -8.24
N PHE A 24 11.68 -9.91 -7.42
CA PHE A 24 11.73 -8.48 -7.73
C PHE A 24 13.10 -7.93 -7.34
N LEU A 25 14.00 -7.80 -8.31
CA LEU A 25 15.38 -7.34 -8.09
C LEU A 25 15.48 -5.90 -7.59
N ASP A 26 14.42 -5.12 -7.74
CA ASP A 26 14.37 -3.68 -7.41
C ASP A 26 14.15 -3.38 -5.92
N PHE A 27 13.89 -4.40 -5.07
CA PHE A 27 13.65 -4.17 -3.64
C PHE A 27 14.98 -4.12 -2.87
N PRO A 28 15.32 -2.96 -2.28
CA PRO A 28 16.56 -2.79 -1.54
C PRO A 28 16.58 -3.60 -0.24
N ARG A 29 15.42 -4.01 0.27
CA ARG A 29 15.28 -4.80 1.49
C ARG A 29 14.09 -5.75 1.36
N LYS A 30 14.39 -7.03 1.23
CA LYS A 30 13.41 -8.11 1.15
C LYS A 30 12.77 -8.38 2.51
N LYS A 31 11.50 -8.76 2.48
CA LYS A 31 10.73 -9.18 3.66
C LYS A 31 10.62 -10.70 3.69
N THR A 32 10.87 -11.29 4.85
CA THR A 32 10.53 -12.69 5.08
C THR A 32 9.07 -12.84 5.47
N ALA A 33 8.50 -14.02 5.24
CA ALA A 33 7.13 -14.34 5.68
C ALA A 33 6.97 -14.15 7.20
N ALA A 34 7.98 -14.53 7.98
CA ALA A 34 7.99 -14.35 9.43
C ALA A 34 7.92 -12.87 9.85
N GLU A 35 8.67 -11.98 9.16
CA GLU A 35 8.59 -10.52 9.41
C GLU A 35 7.20 -9.97 9.09
N VAL A 36 6.57 -10.43 8.00
CA VAL A 36 5.21 -10.02 7.62
C VAL A 36 4.20 -10.50 8.66
N ILE A 37 4.25 -11.77 9.05
CA ILE A 37 3.35 -12.35 10.06
C ILE A 37 3.49 -11.64 11.40
N THR A 38 4.73 -11.40 11.84
CA THR A 38 5.01 -10.69 13.11
C THR A 38 4.45 -9.25 13.06
N ARG A 39 4.58 -8.55 11.94
CA ARG A 39 4.09 -7.19 11.77
C ARG A 39 2.56 -7.11 11.77
N LEU A 40 1.88 -8.06 11.16
CA LEU A 40 0.44 -7.99 10.88
C LEU A 40 -0.44 -8.78 11.86
N GLY A 41 0.15 -9.72 12.62
CA GLY A 41 -0.60 -10.75 13.34
C GLY A 41 -1.49 -10.25 14.49
N ASP A 42 -1.24 -9.05 15.02
CA ASP A 42 -1.96 -8.48 16.15
C ASP A 42 -2.85 -7.27 15.80
N ARG A 43 -3.02 -6.98 14.51
CA ARG A 43 -3.70 -5.76 14.03
C ARG A 43 -4.53 -5.98 12.78
N ASP A 44 -5.48 -5.10 12.56
CA ASP A 44 -6.23 -5.08 11.32
C ASP A 44 -5.31 -4.77 10.15
N HIS A 45 -5.38 -5.57 9.10
CA HIS A 45 -4.53 -5.47 7.93
C HIS A 45 -5.22 -5.94 6.66
N GLN A 46 -4.69 -5.52 5.53
CA GLN A 46 -5.06 -6.04 4.22
C GLN A 46 -3.80 -6.39 3.42
N ILE A 47 -3.77 -7.59 2.86
CA ILE A 47 -2.81 -8.03 1.84
C ILE A 47 -3.56 -8.15 0.53
N LEU A 48 -3.24 -7.29 -0.42
CA LEU A 48 -3.91 -7.22 -1.71
C LEU A 48 -2.90 -7.45 -2.83
N MET A 49 -3.26 -8.29 -3.80
CA MET A 49 -2.43 -8.59 -4.96
C MET A 49 -3.21 -8.37 -6.26
N ALA A 50 -2.51 -7.92 -7.28
CA ALA A 50 -2.98 -7.99 -8.65
C ALA A 50 -2.39 -9.25 -9.28
N GLU A 51 -3.25 -10.15 -9.75
CA GLU A 51 -2.90 -11.40 -10.39
C GLU A 51 -3.19 -11.32 -11.89
N ALA A 52 -2.30 -11.91 -12.69
CA ALA A 52 -2.48 -11.95 -14.14
C ALA A 52 -2.02 -13.29 -14.71
N PRO A 53 -2.60 -13.75 -15.84
CA PRO A 53 -2.13 -14.92 -16.54
C PRO A 53 -0.74 -14.65 -17.14
N LEU A 54 0.13 -15.68 -17.12
CA LEU A 54 1.42 -15.60 -17.79
C LEU A 54 1.22 -15.51 -19.31
N PRO A 55 1.99 -14.66 -20.01
CA PRO A 55 1.88 -14.52 -21.47
C PRO A 55 2.10 -15.84 -22.25
N ASP A 56 3.04 -16.64 -21.78
CA ASP A 56 3.43 -17.92 -22.43
C ASP A 56 2.63 -19.12 -21.92
N ASP A 57 1.90 -18.96 -20.81
CA ASP A 57 1.04 -19.99 -20.21
C ASP A 57 -0.20 -19.34 -19.58
N PRO A 58 -1.23 -19.05 -20.36
CA PRO A 58 -2.46 -18.39 -19.86
C PRO A 58 -3.23 -19.18 -18.81
N GLY A 59 -2.94 -20.46 -18.66
CA GLY A 59 -3.51 -21.33 -17.61
C GLY A 59 -2.88 -21.09 -16.24
N THR A 60 -1.70 -20.50 -16.19
CA THR A 60 -0.99 -20.17 -14.94
C THR A 60 -1.16 -18.70 -14.61
N VAL A 61 -1.75 -18.43 -13.43
CA VAL A 61 -1.98 -17.08 -12.91
C VAL A 61 -0.98 -16.80 -11.80
N VAL A 62 -0.34 -15.64 -11.85
CA VAL A 62 0.70 -15.24 -10.89
C VAL A 62 0.47 -13.83 -10.37
N PRO A 63 0.86 -13.53 -9.12
CA PRO A 63 0.92 -12.16 -8.61
C PRO A 63 1.95 -11.35 -9.40
N VAL A 64 1.52 -10.18 -9.89
CA VAL A 64 2.39 -9.26 -10.65
C VAL A 64 2.55 -7.92 -9.94
N SER A 65 1.75 -7.69 -8.91
CA SER A 65 1.76 -6.48 -8.09
C SER A 65 1.15 -6.77 -6.73
N PHE A 66 1.62 -6.13 -5.68
CA PHE A 66 1.04 -6.29 -4.35
C PHE A 66 1.03 -4.97 -3.57
N LYS A 67 0.16 -4.90 -2.58
CA LYS A 67 0.10 -3.80 -1.62
C LYS A 67 -0.40 -4.29 -0.28
N VAL A 68 0.31 -3.90 0.78
CA VAL A 68 0.00 -4.28 2.16
C VAL A 68 -0.21 -3.05 2.99
N ALA A 69 -1.30 -3.03 3.73
CA ALA A 69 -1.59 -2.00 4.70
C ALA A 69 -2.00 -2.61 6.03
N HIS A 70 -1.75 -1.89 7.11
CA HIS A 70 -2.13 -2.30 8.45
C HIS A 70 -2.48 -1.10 9.33
N GLU A 71 -3.24 -1.35 10.39
CA GLU A 71 -3.52 -0.35 11.41
C GLU A 71 -2.23 0.20 12.01
N LEU A 72 -2.17 1.52 12.20
CA LEU A 72 -1.13 2.23 12.95
C LEU A 72 -1.78 2.85 14.19
N ARG A 73 -1.33 2.44 15.37
CA ARG A 73 -1.91 2.83 16.66
C ARG A 73 -1.09 3.93 17.32
N ALA A 74 -1.75 4.78 18.10
CA ALA A 74 -1.05 5.80 18.90
C ALA A 74 0.00 5.19 19.84
N ASN A 75 -0.31 4.05 20.47
CA ASN A 75 0.54 3.35 21.43
C ASN A 75 1.17 2.10 20.79
N GLU A 76 2.13 2.30 19.90
CA GLU A 76 2.85 1.21 19.26
C GLU A 76 3.95 0.63 20.15
N HIS A 77 4.04 -0.70 20.23
CA HIS A 77 5.11 -1.40 20.96
C HIS A 77 6.32 -1.71 20.07
N ASP A 78 6.15 -1.82 18.75
CA ASP A 78 7.27 -1.93 17.81
C ASP A 78 8.03 -0.60 17.76
N PRO A 79 9.34 -0.57 18.05
CA PRO A 79 10.10 0.68 18.11
C PRO A 79 10.07 1.49 16.80
N LYS A 80 10.01 0.81 15.66
CA LYS A 80 9.97 1.49 14.34
C LYS A 80 8.60 2.13 14.06
N LEU A 81 7.52 1.51 14.57
CA LEU A 81 6.19 2.11 14.47
C LEU A 81 5.99 3.21 15.49
N ALA A 82 6.52 3.05 16.70
CA ALA A 82 6.54 4.10 17.72
C ALA A 82 7.28 5.35 17.22
N ASP A 83 8.44 5.19 16.59
CA ASP A 83 9.17 6.29 15.94
C ASP A 83 8.36 6.91 14.78
N LEU A 84 7.65 6.11 14.01
CA LEU A 84 6.77 6.60 12.95
C LEU A 84 5.63 7.46 13.51
N VAL A 85 4.97 7.00 14.58
CA VAL A 85 3.91 7.75 15.26
C VAL A 85 4.45 9.05 15.84
N ALA A 86 5.57 9.01 16.57
CA ALA A 86 6.21 10.21 17.15
C ALA A 86 6.58 11.26 16.08
N GLN A 87 6.94 10.84 14.89
CA GLN A 87 7.19 11.75 13.77
C GLN A 87 5.92 12.41 13.20
N LEU A 88 4.73 11.93 13.55
CA LEU A 88 3.47 12.32 12.89
C LEU A 88 2.38 12.83 13.83
N GLU A 89 2.55 12.69 15.15
CA GLU A 89 1.51 13.00 16.15
C GLU A 89 1.03 14.47 16.14
N ASP A 90 1.82 15.39 15.61
CA ASP A 90 1.47 16.80 15.45
C ASP A 90 0.76 17.12 14.12
N VAL A 91 0.75 16.21 13.15
CA VAL A 91 0.14 16.39 11.83
C VAL A 91 -0.92 15.34 11.48
N VAL A 92 -0.96 14.22 12.19
CA VAL A 92 -1.95 13.14 12.07
C VAL A 92 -2.62 12.93 13.43
N THR A 93 -3.94 12.96 13.46
CA THR A 93 -4.71 12.74 14.70
C THR A 93 -4.93 11.25 14.90
N PHE A 94 -4.38 10.70 15.97
CA PHE A 94 -4.57 9.30 16.38
C PHE A 94 -5.68 9.15 17.44
N ASP A 95 -5.91 10.18 18.26
CA ASP A 95 -6.92 10.12 19.32
C ASP A 95 -8.34 10.07 18.73
N GLY A 96 -9.08 9.03 19.10
CA GLY A 96 -10.42 8.78 18.58
C GLY A 96 -10.50 8.47 17.08
N ARG A 97 -9.38 8.23 16.42
CA ARG A 97 -9.29 7.95 14.98
C ARG A 97 -8.50 6.69 14.69
N ARG A 98 -8.93 5.99 13.66
CA ARG A 98 -8.23 4.81 13.14
C ARG A 98 -7.43 5.19 11.89
N VAL A 99 -6.12 4.95 11.94
CA VAL A 99 -5.18 5.27 10.85
C VAL A 99 -4.70 3.96 10.21
N LEU A 100 -4.84 3.86 8.90
CA LEU A 100 -4.29 2.76 8.09
C LEU A 100 -2.95 3.18 7.50
N TYR A 101 -1.90 2.42 7.77
CA TYR A 101 -0.58 2.65 7.20
C TYR A 101 -0.33 1.73 6.01
N GLN A 102 -0.17 2.31 4.82
CA GLN A 102 0.28 1.58 3.62
C GLN A 102 1.78 1.30 3.75
N TRP A 103 2.11 0.10 4.18
CA TRP A 103 3.44 -0.26 4.64
C TRP A 103 4.40 -0.63 3.50
N ILE A 104 4.04 -1.62 2.69
CA ILE A 104 4.86 -2.11 1.58
C ILE A 104 3.99 -2.38 0.36
N GLY A 105 4.62 -2.35 -0.79
CA GLY A 105 4.00 -2.69 -2.06
C GLY A 105 5.01 -2.61 -3.20
N GLY A 106 4.68 -3.25 -4.29
CA GLY A 106 5.52 -3.24 -5.47
C GLY A 106 4.79 -3.78 -6.69
N THR A 107 5.29 -3.39 -7.85
CA THR A 107 4.84 -3.89 -9.14
C THR A 107 6.05 -4.41 -9.89
N ARG A 108 5.96 -5.62 -10.39
CA ARG A 108 6.96 -6.25 -11.25
C ARG A 108 7.28 -5.33 -12.43
N SER A 109 8.56 -5.18 -12.77
CA SER A 109 9.03 -4.13 -13.69
C SER A 109 8.35 -4.18 -15.07
N ASP A 110 8.13 -5.38 -15.60
CA ASP A 110 7.46 -5.61 -16.88
C ASP A 110 5.92 -5.37 -16.85
N TRP A 111 5.36 -5.15 -15.66
CA TRP A 111 3.93 -4.84 -15.44
C TRP A 111 3.68 -3.39 -14.98
N ARG A 112 4.72 -2.56 -14.93
CA ARG A 112 4.58 -1.14 -14.59
C ARG A 112 3.83 -0.35 -15.67
N GLY A 113 3.26 0.79 -15.29
CA GLY A 113 2.53 1.65 -16.23
C GLY A 113 1.13 1.16 -16.61
N GLN A 114 0.65 0.04 -16.06
CA GLN A 114 -0.65 -0.55 -16.38
C GLN A 114 -1.77 -0.24 -15.36
N GLY A 115 -1.52 0.71 -14.45
CA GLY A 115 -2.53 1.17 -13.49
C GLY A 115 -2.66 0.36 -12.21
N HIS A 116 -1.82 -0.66 -11.99
CA HIS A 116 -1.89 -1.55 -10.81
C HIS A 116 -1.82 -0.79 -9.50
N PHE A 117 -0.88 0.18 -9.38
CA PHE A 117 -0.73 0.96 -8.16
C PHE A 117 -2.02 1.72 -7.80
N ARG A 118 -2.68 2.31 -8.81
CA ARG A 118 -3.96 2.99 -8.62
C ARG A 118 -5.05 2.01 -8.19
N ALA A 119 -5.22 0.92 -8.91
CA ALA A 119 -6.26 -0.06 -8.63
C ALA A 119 -6.12 -0.67 -7.23
N LEU A 120 -4.90 -1.06 -6.84
CA LEU A 120 -4.60 -1.57 -5.50
C LEU A 120 -4.86 -0.51 -4.41
N THR A 121 -4.54 0.77 -4.68
CA THR A 121 -4.77 1.86 -3.71
C THR A 121 -6.26 2.14 -3.55
N GLU A 122 -7.00 2.27 -4.64
CA GLU A 122 -8.45 2.51 -4.60
C GLU A 122 -9.19 1.35 -3.90
N GLU A 123 -8.78 0.10 -4.10
CA GLU A 123 -9.36 -1.05 -3.41
C GLU A 123 -9.03 -1.04 -1.91
N GLN A 124 -7.80 -0.63 -1.53
CA GLN A 124 -7.47 -0.46 -0.11
C GLN A 124 -8.27 0.68 0.55
N GLU A 125 -8.57 1.75 -0.16
CA GLU A 125 -9.42 2.85 0.34
C GLU A 125 -10.85 2.36 0.61
N VAL A 126 -11.39 1.51 -0.26
CA VAL A 126 -12.70 0.88 -0.07
C VAL A 126 -12.70 0.00 1.18
N TRP A 127 -11.72 -0.88 1.27
CA TRP A 127 -11.58 -1.78 2.41
C TRP A 127 -11.40 -1.01 3.72
N ALA A 128 -10.55 0.02 3.71
CA ALA A 128 -10.29 0.86 4.87
C ALA A 128 -11.57 1.54 5.37
N LEU A 129 -12.33 2.15 4.47
CA LEU A 129 -13.59 2.82 4.82
C LEU A 129 -14.61 1.81 5.39
N ALA A 130 -14.73 0.64 4.75
CA ALA A 130 -15.64 -0.42 5.23
C ALA A 130 -15.25 -1.00 6.60
N ASN A 131 -13.97 -0.92 6.97
CA ASN A 131 -13.45 -1.37 8.27
C ASN A 131 -13.29 -0.22 9.29
N GLY A 132 -13.86 0.95 9.03
CA GLY A 132 -13.94 2.05 9.98
C GLY A 132 -12.62 2.81 10.17
N PHE A 133 -11.74 2.81 9.18
CA PHE A 133 -10.56 3.67 9.17
C PHE A 133 -10.95 5.09 8.72
N ASP A 134 -10.35 6.08 9.35
CA ASP A 134 -10.62 7.51 9.11
C ASP A 134 -9.59 8.15 8.17
N GLU A 135 -8.37 7.61 8.14
CA GLU A 135 -7.26 8.19 7.39
C GLU A 135 -6.29 7.11 6.92
N ILE A 136 -5.72 7.30 5.72
CA ILE A 136 -4.64 6.47 5.20
C ILE A 136 -3.35 7.27 5.18
N LEU A 137 -2.28 6.65 5.68
CA LEU A 137 -0.93 7.19 5.73
C LEU A 137 0.00 6.41 4.81
N VAL A 138 0.85 7.12 4.10
CA VAL A 138 1.93 6.55 3.26
C VAL A 138 3.25 7.22 3.61
N LYS A 139 4.32 6.42 3.73
CA LYS A 139 5.69 6.89 3.84
C LYS A 139 6.47 6.45 2.62
N THR A 140 7.15 7.38 1.98
CA THR A 140 8.01 7.10 0.82
C THR A 140 9.30 7.91 0.89
N LYS A 141 10.23 7.67 -0.03
CA LYS A 141 11.42 8.50 -0.21
C LYS A 141 11.19 9.53 -1.30
N ASN A 142 11.88 10.67 -1.18
CA ASN A 142 11.76 11.77 -2.13
C ASN A 142 12.12 11.34 -3.56
N ARG A 143 13.09 10.42 -3.74
CA ARG A 143 13.52 9.89 -5.05
C ARG A 143 12.44 9.11 -5.82
N PHE A 144 11.39 8.63 -5.17
CA PHE A 144 10.33 7.88 -5.86
C PHE A 144 9.28 8.83 -6.45
N TYR A 145 9.69 9.61 -7.43
CA TYR A 145 8.87 10.65 -8.07
C TYR A 145 7.59 10.12 -8.69
N GLU A 146 7.65 8.97 -9.37
CA GLU A 146 6.48 8.36 -10.01
C GLU A 146 5.42 7.95 -8.96
N MET A 147 5.85 7.35 -7.86
CA MET A 147 4.95 6.99 -6.75
C MET A 147 4.33 8.25 -6.12
N ARG A 148 5.12 9.30 -5.90
CA ARG A 148 4.61 10.57 -5.35
C ARG A 148 3.61 11.23 -6.29
N ALA A 149 3.88 11.24 -7.60
CA ALA A 149 2.97 11.76 -8.62
C ALA A 149 1.66 10.96 -8.66
N ALA A 150 1.75 9.62 -8.59
CA ALA A 150 0.56 8.76 -8.54
C ALA A 150 -0.28 9.01 -7.28
N LEU A 151 0.35 9.17 -6.12
CA LEU A 151 -0.34 9.51 -4.86
C LEU A 151 -0.99 10.90 -4.93
N ALA A 152 -0.33 11.89 -5.51
CA ALA A 152 -0.92 13.21 -5.71
C ALA A 152 -2.16 13.17 -6.62
N GLN A 153 -2.12 12.37 -7.70
CA GLN A 153 -3.29 12.13 -8.56
C GLN A 153 -4.43 11.36 -7.87
N LEU A 154 -4.11 10.64 -6.79
CA LEU A 154 -5.06 9.96 -5.92
C LEU A 154 -5.51 10.84 -4.75
N HIS A 155 -5.15 12.14 -4.77
CA HIS A 155 -5.52 13.13 -3.76
C HIS A 155 -4.92 12.88 -2.36
N TYR A 156 -3.73 12.27 -2.30
CA TYR A 156 -2.93 12.25 -1.09
C TYR A 156 -2.18 13.56 -0.93
N HIS A 157 -2.14 14.11 0.28
CA HIS A 157 -1.46 15.36 0.59
C HIS A 157 -0.19 15.08 1.39
N ILE A 158 0.88 15.81 1.10
CA ILE A 158 2.10 15.76 1.92
C ILE A 158 1.79 16.42 3.27
N VAL A 159 1.95 15.65 4.33
CA VAL A 159 1.73 16.12 5.71
C VAL A 159 3.04 16.38 6.43
N ARG A 160 4.13 15.72 6.02
CA ARG A 160 5.47 15.95 6.56
C ARG A 160 6.56 15.60 5.56
N PHE A 161 7.63 16.38 5.60
CA PHE A 161 8.87 16.14 4.88
C PHE A 161 10.03 16.17 5.88
N VAL A 162 10.85 15.09 5.89
CA VAL A 162 12.03 15.00 6.76
C VAL A 162 13.26 14.87 5.88
N THR A 163 14.05 15.93 5.86
CA THR A 163 15.26 16.02 5.04
C THR A 163 16.30 15.00 5.49
N SER A 164 16.91 14.30 4.56
CA SER A 164 18.09 13.49 4.80
C SER A 164 19.34 14.38 4.71
N PRO A 165 20.26 14.27 5.69
CA PRO A 165 21.47 15.10 5.68
C PRO A 165 22.48 14.69 4.60
N SER A 166 22.39 13.48 4.07
CA SER A 166 23.36 12.90 3.13
C SER A 166 22.91 12.94 1.67
N ASP A 167 21.60 12.87 1.39
CA ASP A 167 21.06 12.81 0.04
C ASP A 167 19.57 13.23 0.07
N ASP A 168 19.24 14.28 -0.67
CA ASP A 168 17.87 14.78 -0.80
C ASP A 168 16.89 13.70 -1.31
N GLY A 169 17.36 12.79 -2.16
CA GLY A 169 16.58 11.66 -2.65
C GLY A 169 16.16 10.68 -1.54
N ASP A 170 16.94 10.59 -0.45
CA ASP A 170 16.65 9.75 0.72
C ASP A 170 15.76 10.44 1.76
N SER A 171 15.44 11.72 1.58
CA SER A 171 14.48 12.43 2.42
C SER A 171 13.16 11.70 2.48
N LYS A 172 12.56 11.65 3.68
CA LYS A 172 11.29 10.96 3.92
C LYS A 172 10.13 11.88 3.60
N VAL A 173 9.17 11.39 2.83
CA VAL A 173 7.94 12.09 2.50
C VAL A 173 6.77 11.31 3.07
N PHE A 174 5.99 11.96 3.93
CA PHE A 174 4.78 11.38 4.51
C PHE A 174 3.58 12.03 3.84
N LEU A 175 2.69 11.20 3.33
CA LEU A 175 1.45 11.64 2.70
C LEU A 175 0.28 11.00 3.42
N SER A 176 -0.82 11.74 3.52
CA SER A 176 -2.06 11.20 4.06
C SER A 176 -3.26 11.54 3.19
N LYS A 177 -4.32 10.78 3.40
CA LYS A 177 -5.63 11.00 2.80
C LYS A 177 -6.72 10.67 3.82
N ARG A 178 -7.55 11.64 4.15
CA ARG A 178 -8.75 11.40 4.97
C ARG A 178 -9.79 10.65 4.17
N LEU A 179 -10.39 9.65 4.79
CA LEU A 179 -11.40 8.80 4.18
C LEU A 179 -12.81 9.33 4.44
N GLY A 180 -13.70 9.05 3.51
CA GLY A 180 -15.12 9.36 3.56
C GLY A 180 -15.78 8.90 2.27
N GLN A 181 -17.10 8.87 2.22
CA GLN A 181 -17.84 8.41 1.05
C GLN A 181 -17.43 9.13 -0.25
N HIS A 182 -17.13 10.42 -0.17
CA HIS A 182 -16.68 11.24 -1.30
C HIS A 182 -15.39 10.70 -1.96
N VAL A 183 -14.54 9.97 -1.21
CA VAL A 183 -13.34 9.36 -1.76
C VAL A 183 -13.69 8.30 -2.80
N LEU A 184 -14.69 7.46 -2.52
CA LEU A 184 -15.13 6.40 -3.41
C LEU A 184 -15.69 6.95 -4.73
N ASP A 185 -16.27 8.14 -4.71
CA ASP A 185 -16.83 8.79 -5.89
C ASP A 185 -15.74 9.23 -6.89
N THR A 186 -14.50 9.35 -6.42
CA THR A 186 -13.33 9.72 -7.25
C THR A 186 -12.65 8.53 -7.90
N HIS A 187 -12.99 7.28 -7.51
CA HIS A 187 -12.34 6.07 -8.00
C HIS A 187 -12.59 5.85 -9.48
N ARG A 188 -11.51 5.67 -10.23
CA ARG A 188 -11.53 5.43 -11.67
C ARG A 188 -11.56 3.93 -12.02
N SER A 189 -10.85 3.11 -11.25
CA SER A 189 -10.74 1.67 -11.50
C SER A 189 -12.09 0.97 -11.39
N ARG A 190 -12.96 1.39 -10.46
CA ARG A 190 -14.31 0.85 -10.28
C ARG A 190 -15.22 1.10 -11.50
N ARG A 191 -15.02 2.21 -12.22
CA ARG A 191 -15.83 2.50 -13.43
C ARG A 191 -15.62 1.50 -14.56
N PHE A 192 -14.49 0.78 -14.55
CA PHE A 192 -14.20 -0.27 -15.54
C PHE A 192 -14.68 -1.65 -15.10
N LEU A 193 -14.71 -1.95 -13.81
CA LEU A 193 -15.20 -3.23 -13.27
C LEU A 193 -16.72 -3.36 -13.40
N THR A 194 -17.48 -2.29 -13.15
CA THR A 194 -18.94 -2.27 -13.26
C THR A 194 -19.47 -2.39 -14.71
N ARG A 195 -18.62 -2.30 -15.73
CA ARG A 195 -19.01 -2.49 -17.15
C ARG A 195 -18.86 -3.92 -17.65
N ARG A 196 -18.30 -4.86 -16.85
CA ARG A 196 -18.09 -6.26 -17.27
C ARG A 196 -19.10 -7.26 -16.71
N ASP A 197 -20.02 -6.82 -15.86
CA ASP A 197 -21.07 -7.67 -15.26
C ASP A 197 -22.43 -7.54 -15.98
N HIS A 198 -22.42 -7.25 -17.31
CA HIS A 198 -23.63 -7.25 -18.15
C HIS A 198 -23.39 -8.01 -19.44
#